data_0fc0e9b69934dffd9435545741b0b5e1
#
_entry.id   0fc0e9b69934dffd9435545741b0b5e1
#
_cell.length_a   1.000
_cell.length_b   1.000
_cell.length_c   1.000
_cell.angle_alpha   90.00
_cell.angle_beta   90.00
_cell.angle_gamma   90.00
#
_symmetry.space_group_name_H-M   'P 1'
#
loop_
_entity.id
_entity.type
_entity.pdbx_description
1 polymer ?
#
loop_
_entity_poly.entity_id
_entity_poly.type
_entity_poly.pdbx_seq_one_letter_code
_entity_poly.pdbx_strand_id
1 'polypeptide(L)'
;MPAPSAPDFRLYPSNALDTLAALLAEELRRPPPGQPLLAPEVVLIPQVAMRRWLQSTLAAVHGVAANLEFLTPGEFVARALERNLGAAADDLDMATMHWRLYAALQGDLGSDAALAPLAGYLADGDALKPWSLAGELSNVFEKYQAWRRDWLLRWEGGADPDDPQARLWRRIATGRAYRARRIGQYLDRYARPDGPLPQGLPRRLFAFAVLNISPDVLRVLATQARAGTLHFYLPTPAQGYWGDLQTLWQRRREGGAVELFADHVQENPLLQAWGAAGRDFMALIGDYEVVHPLAEIAVYADPLESGRRALAEGGLGDSLLRRMQSDLFHRRAPARPAPLAAVDPHDPSLQVHACHTRLRELQVLHDQLRALLDDPRFEPPLQPREIAVLSPDIDPYVPYLDAVFGGHAGDDALPYALADASPLASEP
;
A
#
# COMPACT_ATOMS: atom_id res chain seq x y z
N MET A 1 20.02 2.35 36.47
CA MET A 1 19.38 1.92 35.22
C MET A 1 20.21 2.50 34.08
N PRO A 2 20.60 1.74 33.04
CA PRO A 2 21.24 2.34 31.89
C PRO A 2 20.27 3.38 31.28
N ALA A 3 20.82 4.50 30.81
CA ALA A 3 20.02 5.52 30.09
C ALA A 3 19.24 4.85 28.96
N PRO A 4 17.99 5.26 28.71
CA PRO A 4 17.24 4.72 27.57
C PRO A 4 18.09 4.95 26.32
N SER A 5 18.44 3.88 25.63
CA SER A 5 19.12 3.95 24.33
C SER A 5 18.22 4.74 23.37
N ALA A 6 18.83 5.58 22.52
CA ALA A 6 18.08 6.27 21.48
C ALA A 6 17.26 5.25 20.67
N PRO A 7 16.05 5.62 20.19
CA PRO A 7 15.22 4.73 19.38
C PRO A 7 16.00 4.20 18.16
N ASP A 8 16.04 2.88 17.96
CA ASP A 8 16.76 2.27 16.84
C ASP A 8 15.80 2.03 15.67
N PHE A 9 15.57 3.07 14.90
CA PHE A 9 14.82 3.06 13.64
C PHE A 9 15.79 3.19 12.47
N ARG A 10 15.76 2.22 11.55
CA ARG A 10 16.63 2.15 10.37
C ARG A 10 15.79 2.14 9.11
N LEU A 11 16.08 3.05 8.19
CA LEU A 11 15.39 3.23 6.91
C LEU A 11 16.28 2.74 5.75
N TYR A 12 15.70 1.90 4.89
CA TYR A 12 16.37 1.33 3.71
C TYR A 12 15.58 1.69 2.44
N PRO A 13 15.80 2.88 1.83
CA PRO A 13 15.15 3.23 0.58
C PRO A 13 15.85 2.61 -0.63
N SER A 14 15.06 2.12 -1.59
CA SER A 14 15.53 1.59 -2.87
C SER A 14 14.43 1.66 -3.94
N ASN A 15 14.85 1.73 -5.21
CA ASN A 15 13.95 1.61 -6.35
C ASN A 15 13.79 0.17 -6.86
N ALA A 16 14.39 -0.81 -6.17
CA ALA A 16 14.34 -2.22 -6.53
C ALA A 16 13.94 -3.08 -5.33
N LEU A 17 12.81 -3.81 -5.45
CA LEU A 17 12.33 -4.72 -4.41
C LEU A 17 13.29 -5.87 -4.12
N ASP A 18 13.95 -6.40 -5.16
CA ASP A 18 14.94 -7.47 -5.01
C ASP A 18 16.14 -7.01 -4.17
N THR A 19 16.59 -5.78 -4.35
CA THR A 19 17.64 -5.17 -3.53
C THR A 19 17.20 -5.05 -2.08
N LEU A 20 15.96 -4.61 -1.83
CA LEU A 20 15.41 -4.53 -0.47
C LEU A 20 15.30 -5.93 0.17
N ALA A 21 14.90 -6.94 -0.60
CA ALA A 21 14.84 -8.32 -0.11
C ALA A 21 16.23 -8.90 0.19
N ALA A 22 17.24 -8.55 -0.60
CA ALA A 22 18.64 -8.93 -0.34
C ALA A 22 19.18 -8.28 0.94
N LEU A 23 18.87 -7.01 1.19
CA LEU A 23 19.22 -6.33 2.44
C LEU A 23 18.52 -6.94 3.65
N LEU A 24 17.23 -7.28 3.52
CA LEU A 24 16.50 -8.00 4.55
C LEU A 24 17.13 -9.39 4.82
N ALA A 25 17.48 -10.13 3.76
CA ALA A 25 18.15 -11.41 3.90
C ALA A 25 19.47 -11.29 4.66
N GLU A 26 20.28 -10.29 4.35
CA GLU A 26 21.56 -10.07 5.05
C GLU A 26 21.35 -9.70 6.53
N GLU A 27 20.32 -8.92 6.85
CA GLU A 27 20.01 -8.56 8.24
C GLU A 27 19.49 -9.77 9.03
N LEU A 28 18.69 -10.64 8.41
CA LEU A 28 18.18 -11.87 9.04
C LEU A 28 19.31 -12.87 9.39
N ARG A 29 20.46 -12.83 8.72
CA ARG A 29 21.64 -13.68 9.05
C ARG A 29 22.29 -13.30 10.39
N ARG A 30 21.97 -12.12 10.93
CA ARG A 30 22.61 -11.55 12.12
C ARG A 30 21.60 -11.45 13.26
N PRO A 31 21.24 -12.57 13.92
CA PRO A 31 20.27 -12.52 15.02
C PRO A 31 20.79 -11.63 16.16
N PRO A 32 19.92 -10.88 16.85
CA PRO A 32 20.33 -10.05 17.96
C PRO A 32 20.84 -10.92 19.12
N PRO A 33 21.82 -10.42 19.90
CA PRO A 33 22.38 -11.14 21.04
C PRO A 33 21.28 -11.59 22.00
N GLY A 34 21.32 -12.88 22.41
CA GLY A 34 20.38 -13.44 23.38
C GLY A 34 18.95 -13.64 22.86
N GLN A 35 18.73 -13.62 21.56
CA GLN A 35 17.47 -14.07 20.99
C GLN A 35 17.40 -15.58 21.03
N PRO A 36 16.29 -16.21 21.50
CA PRO A 36 16.10 -17.65 21.41
C PRO A 36 16.13 -18.11 19.95
N LEU A 37 16.80 -19.23 19.67
CA LEU A 37 16.98 -19.76 18.31
C LEU A 37 15.66 -19.96 17.54
N LEU A 38 14.59 -20.31 18.26
CA LEU A 38 13.27 -20.58 17.70
C LEU A 38 12.30 -19.37 17.83
N ALA A 39 12.78 -18.21 18.30
CA ALA A 39 11.94 -17.01 18.31
C ALA A 39 11.71 -16.54 16.87
N PRO A 40 10.46 -16.36 16.43
CA PRO A 40 10.18 -15.95 15.05
C PRO A 40 10.63 -14.52 14.81
N GLU A 41 11.12 -14.26 13.61
CA GLU A 41 11.32 -12.90 13.11
C GLU A 41 10.02 -12.37 12.55
N VAL A 42 9.63 -11.16 12.98
CA VAL A 42 8.35 -10.58 12.57
C VAL A 42 8.57 -9.65 11.38
N VAL A 43 7.90 -9.96 10.27
CA VAL A 43 7.97 -9.20 9.01
C VAL A 43 6.58 -8.65 8.68
N LEU A 44 6.47 -7.33 8.63
CA LEU A 44 5.27 -6.66 8.15
C LEU A 44 5.28 -6.62 6.62
N ILE A 45 4.16 -6.98 6.03
CA ILE A 45 3.94 -6.96 4.58
C ILE A 45 2.66 -6.18 4.25
N PRO A 46 2.58 -5.53 3.08
CA PRO A 46 1.40 -4.73 2.72
C PRO A 46 0.15 -5.60 2.56
N GLN A 47 0.32 -6.83 2.07
CA GLN A 47 -0.77 -7.78 1.81
C GLN A 47 -0.24 -9.21 1.80
N VAL A 48 -1.12 -10.17 2.04
CA VAL A 48 -0.77 -11.59 2.19
C VAL A 48 -0.07 -12.17 0.94
N ALA A 49 -0.41 -11.70 -0.25
CA ALA A 49 0.23 -12.15 -1.50
C ALA A 49 1.76 -11.93 -1.53
N MET A 50 2.25 -10.86 -0.90
CA MET A 50 3.69 -10.57 -0.78
C MET A 50 4.46 -11.67 -0.01
N ARG A 51 3.79 -12.34 0.92
CA ARG A 51 4.41 -13.40 1.75
C ARG A 51 5.08 -14.48 0.90
N ARG A 52 4.37 -14.99 -0.11
CA ARG A 52 4.88 -16.09 -0.93
C ARG A 52 6.13 -15.69 -1.70
N TRP A 53 6.10 -14.51 -2.32
CA TRP A 53 7.24 -13.99 -3.05
C TRP A 53 8.45 -13.80 -2.13
N LEU A 54 8.27 -13.11 -1.00
CA LEU A 54 9.35 -12.81 -0.07
C LEU A 54 9.94 -14.08 0.56
N GLN A 55 9.11 -15.06 0.95
CA GLN A 55 9.59 -16.37 1.44
C GLN A 55 10.43 -17.10 0.38
N SER A 56 9.99 -17.12 -0.87
CA SER A 56 10.71 -17.75 -1.97
C SER A 56 12.06 -17.06 -2.22
N THR A 57 12.09 -15.73 -2.23
CA THR A 57 13.30 -14.93 -2.41
C THR A 57 14.30 -15.16 -1.28
N LEU A 58 13.83 -15.13 -0.03
CA LEU A 58 14.67 -15.41 1.13
C LEU A 58 15.18 -16.86 1.15
N ALA A 59 14.34 -17.83 0.74
CA ALA A 59 14.74 -19.22 0.64
C ALA A 59 15.82 -19.45 -0.43
N ALA A 60 15.76 -18.72 -1.55
CA ALA A 60 16.79 -18.76 -2.57
C ALA A 60 18.16 -18.30 -2.05
N VAL A 61 18.18 -17.31 -1.13
CA VAL A 61 19.42 -16.78 -0.54
C VAL A 61 19.94 -17.65 0.62
N HIS A 62 19.05 -18.17 1.45
CA HIS A 62 19.40 -18.87 2.69
C HIS A 62 19.36 -20.39 2.58
N GLY A 63 18.84 -20.94 1.48
CA GLY A 63 18.47 -22.36 1.34
C GLY A 63 17.12 -22.69 1.97
N VAL A 64 16.79 -22.09 3.10
CA VAL A 64 15.51 -22.27 3.83
C VAL A 64 15.06 -20.93 4.40
N ALA A 65 13.79 -20.57 4.22
CA ALA A 65 13.13 -19.44 4.88
C ALA A 65 12.11 -19.96 5.89
N ALA A 66 12.58 -20.28 7.08
CA ALA A 66 11.77 -20.78 8.19
C ALA A 66 11.75 -19.75 9.34
N ASN A 67 10.83 -19.97 10.29
CA ASN A 67 10.72 -19.17 11.51
C ASN A 67 10.50 -17.67 11.26
N LEU A 68 9.72 -17.34 10.21
CA LEU A 68 9.28 -16.00 9.87
C LEU A 68 7.77 -15.88 10.15
N GLU A 69 7.41 -14.88 10.92
CA GLU A 69 6.01 -14.51 11.15
C GLU A 69 5.66 -13.31 10.29
N PHE A 70 4.73 -13.49 9.34
CA PHE A 70 4.26 -12.41 8.47
C PHE A 70 2.96 -11.84 9.01
N LEU A 71 2.92 -10.52 9.15
CA LEU A 71 1.75 -9.76 9.59
C LEU A 71 1.51 -8.58 8.66
N THR A 72 0.26 -8.16 8.57
CA THR A 72 -0.07 -6.83 8.05
C THR A 72 0.18 -5.77 9.14
N PRO A 73 0.36 -4.49 8.78
CA PRO A 73 0.45 -3.41 9.75
C PRO A 73 -0.75 -3.35 10.71
N GLY A 74 -1.96 -3.65 10.21
CA GLY A 74 -3.18 -3.71 11.01
C GLY A 74 -3.14 -4.81 12.08
N GLU A 75 -2.71 -6.01 11.72
CA GLU A 75 -2.55 -7.14 12.66
C GLU A 75 -1.49 -6.86 13.72
N PHE A 76 -0.37 -6.23 13.33
CA PHE A 76 0.64 -5.82 14.31
C PHE A 76 0.10 -4.78 15.28
N VAL A 77 -0.61 -3.74 14.79
CA VAL A 77 -1.24 -2.73 15.64
C VAL A 77 -2.26 -3.37 16.58
N ALA A 78 -3.12 -4.26 16.10
CA ALA A 78 -4.08 -4.97 16.93
C ALA A 78 -3.39 -5.74 18.06
N ARG A 79 -2.30 -6.48 17.74
CA ARG A 79 -1.47 -7.19 18.72
C ARG A 79 -0.84 -6.24 19.75
N ALA A 80 -0.29 -5.11 19.30
CA ALA A 80 0.33 -4.11 20.19
C ALA A 80 -0.71 -3.49 21.14
N LEU A 81 -1.90 -3.17 20.65
CA LEU A 81 -3.00 -2.67 21.45
C LEU A 81 -3.48 -3.69 22.49
N GLU A 82 -3.69 -4.93 22.07
CA GLU A 82 -4.16 -5.99 22.96
C GLU A 82 -3.16 -6.29 24.08
N ARG A 83 -1.88 -6.39 23.77
CA ARG A 83 -0.80 -6.65 24.74
C ARG A 83 -0.61 -5.54 25.77
N ASN A 84 -0.92 -4.31 25.41
CA ASN A 84 -0.62 -3.14 26.22
C ASN A 84 -1.85 -2.47 26.86
N LEU A 85 -3.04 -2.67 26.30
CA LEU A 85 -4.29 -2.10 26.78
C LEU A 85 -5.32 -3.18 27.16
N GLY A 86 -5.00 -4.46 26.94
CA GLY A 86 -5.92 -5.59 27.11
C GLY A 86 -6.86 -5.79 25.91
N ALA A 87 -7.61 -6.88 25.94
CA ALA A 87 -8.63 -7.17 24.93
C ALA A 87 -9.73 -6.09 24.95
N ALA A 88 -10.23 -5.73 23.77
CA ALA A 88 -11.38 -4.84 23.65
C ALA A 88 -12.66 -5.63 23.93
N ALA A 89 -13.36 -5.31 25.03
CA ALA A 89 -14.74 -5.70 25.18
C ALA A 89 -15.58 -4.77 24.30
N ASP A 90 -16.54 -5.30 23.55
CA ASP A 90 -17.44 -4.51 22.68
C ASP A 90 -16.71 -3.64 21.63
N ASP A 91 -15.74 -4.20 20.92
CA ASP A 91 -15.05 -3.47 19.84
C ASP A 91 -16.01 -3.13 18.70
N LEU A 92 -15.92 -1.90 18.22
CA LEU A 92 -16.69 -1.41 17.08
C LEU A 92 -15.93 -1.74 15.79
N ASP A 93 -15.87 -3.04 15.47
CA ASP A 93 -15.33 -3.53 14.21
C ASP A 93 -16.28 -3.23 13.04
N MET A 94 -15.84 -3.52 11.81
CA MET A 94 -16.59 -3.22 10.60
C MET A 94 -17.98 -3.87 10.57
N ALA A 95 -18.06 -5.13 10.97
CA ALA A 95 -19.34 -5.87 11.00
C ALA A 95 -20.30 -5.30 12.08
N THR A 96 -19.75 -5.04 13.27
CA THR A 96 -20.51 -4.41 14.36
C THR A 96 -20.96 -3.00 13.98
N MET A 97 -20.11 -2.21 13.30
CA MET A 97 -20.51 -0.89 12.78
C MET A 97 -21.67 -1.00 11.79
N HIS A 98 -21.59 -1.91 10.84
CA HIS A 98 -22.64 -2.11 9.82
C HIS A 98 -24.00 -2.40 10.49
N TRP A 99 -24.05 -3.40 11.38
CA TRP A 99 -25.31 -3.74 12.08
C TRP A 99 -25.85 -2.60 12.94
N ARG A 100 -24.97 -1.84 13.60
CA ARG A 100 -25.39 -0.71 14.43
C ARG A 100 -25.87 0.48 13.62
N LEU A 101 -25.21 0.77 12.51
CA LEU A 101 -25.66 1.78 11.57
C LEU A 101 -27.02 1.38 10.97
N TYR A 102 -27.15 0.13 10.56
CA TYR A 102 -28.43 -0.39 10.07
C TYR A 102 -29.55 -0.22 11.12
N ALA A 103 -29.29 -0.61 12.35
CA ALA A 103 -30.29 -0.42 13.45
C ALA A 103 -30.56 1.07 13.71
N ALA A 104 -29.56 1.94 13.64
CA ALA A 104 -29.72 3.39 13.80
C ALA A 104 -30.53 4.03 12.67
N LEU A 105 -30.40 3.53 11.44
CA LEU A 105 -31.15 3.98 10.27
C LEU A 105 -32.58 3.48 10.22
N GLN A 106 -32.91 2.37 10.93
CA GLN A 106 -34.25 1.86 11.10
C GLN A 106 -35.05 2.59 12.21
N GLY A 107 -34.34 3.38 13.03
CA GLY A 107 -34.95 4.16 14.09
C GLY A 107 -35.61 5.45 13.60
N ASP A 108 -36.15 6.23 14.53
CA ASP A 108 -36.72 7.55 14.24
C ASP A 108 -35.57 8.55 13.88
N LEU A 109 -35.43 8.80 12.59
CA LEU A 109 -34.51 9.82 12.05
C LEU A 109 -35.22 11.19 11.96
N GLY A 110 -36.52 11.23 11.87
CA GLY A 110 -37.30 12.45 11.65
C GLY A 110 -37.32 13.39 12.85
N SER A 111 -37.13 12.87 14.06
CA SER A 111 -37.05 13.66 15.28
C SER A 111 -35.75 14.42 15.46
N ASP A 112 -34.71 14.13 14.67
CA ASP A 112 -33.40 14.77 14.72
C ASP A 112 -33.15 15.58 13.44
N ALA A 113 -33.17 16.91 13.56
CA ALA A 113 -33.01 17.81 12.42
C ALA A 113 -31.70 17.54 11.64
N ALA A 114 -30.60 17.14 12.31
CA ALA A 114 -29.35 16.79 11.68
C ALA A 114 -29.45 15.53 10.80
N LEU A 115 -30.41 14.65 11.06
CA LEU A 115 -30.62 13.41 10.30
C LEU A 115 -31.73 13.53 9.25
N ALA A 116 -32.39 14.69 9.13
CA ALA A 116 -33.43 14.94 8.13
C ALA A 116 -33.03 14.58 6.68
N PRO A 117 -31.79 14.86 6.21
CA PRO A 117 -31.37 14.44 4.86
C PRO A 117 -31.37 12.91 4.67
N LEU A 118 -31.02 12.14 5.71
CA LEU A 118 -31.04 10.68 5.69
C LEU A 118 -32.47 10.13 5.74
N ALA A 119 -33.32 10.75 6.55
CA ALA A 119 -34.76 10.42 6.58
C ALA A 119 -35.40 10.65 5.20
N GLY A 120 -35.07 11.76 4.53
CA GLY A 120 -35.53 12.03 3.16
C GLY A 120 -35.05 11.03 2.14
N TYR A 121 -33.78 10.60 2.23
CA TYR A 121 -33.21 9.58 1.35
C TYR A 121 -33.90 8.21 1.50
N LEU A 122 -34.33 7.86 2.71
CA LEU A 122 -34.95 6.56 3.05
C LEU A 122 -36.49 6.59 2.95
N ALA A 123 -37.09 7.72 2.59
CA ALA A 123 -38.57 7.92 2.65
C ALA A 123 -39.35 7.12 1.59
N ASP A 124 -38.71 6.59 0.55
CA ASP A 124 -39.37 5.83 -0.50
C ASP A 124 -39.73 4.38 -0.13
N GLY A 125 -39.31 3.92 1.07
CA GLY A 125 -39.65 2.62 1.61
C GLY A 125 -38.92 1.43 0.99
N ASP A 126 -37.84 1.65 0.19
CA ASP A 126 -37.02 0.56 -0.31
C ASP A 126 -36.29 -0.13 0.86
N ALA A 127 -36.63 -1.40 1.10
CA ALA A 127 -36.10 -2.19 2.22
C ALA A 127 -34.57 -2.44 2.15
N LEU A 128 -33.94 -2.34 0.97
CA LEU A 128 -32.50 -2.55 0.80
C LEU A 128 -31.69 -1.28 1.04
N LYS A 129 -32.28 -0.10 0.88
CA LYS A 129 -31.56 1.17 1.05
C LYS A 129 -30.92 1.35 2.43
N PRO A 130 -31.59 1.08 3.57
CA PRO A 130 -30.94 1.22 4.88
C PRO A 130 -29.73 0.29 5.03
N TRP A 131 -29.80 -0.92 4.50
CA TRP A 131 -28.70 -1.88 4.54
C TRP A 131 -27.49 -1.40 3.70
N SER A 132 -27.74 -1.00 2.45
CA SER A 132 -26.71 -0.49 1.56
C SER A 132 -26.06 0.79 2.10
N LEU A 133 -26.85 1.72 2.62
CA LEU A 133 -26.38 2.95 3.25
C LEU A 133 -25.53 2.66 4.50
N ALA A 134 -25.95 1.69 5.33
CA ALA A 134 -25.18 1.26 6.49
C ALA A 134 -23.81 0.70 6.10
N GLY A 135 -23.73 -0.05 4.99
CA GLY A 135 -22.48 -0.56 4.43
C GLY A 135 -21.54 0.57 4.00
N GLU A 136 -22.05 1.52 3.23
CA GLU A 136 -21.26 2.67 2.78
C GLU A 136 -20.79 3.54 3.96
N LEU A 137 -21.65 3.82 4.93
CA LEU A 137 -21.26 4.56 6.13
C LEU A 137 -20.22 3.81 6.96
N SER A 138 -20.30 2.48 7.04
CA SER A 138 -19.29 1.66 7.73
C SER A 138 -17.92 1.80 7.06
N ASN A 139 -17.88 1.74 5.72
CA ASN A 139 -16.67 1.94 4.94
C ASN A 139 -16.09 3.36 5.15
N VAL A 140 -16.93 4.37 5.20
CA VAL A 140 -16.52 5.76 5.47
C VAL A 140 -15.96 5.91 6.88
N PHE A 141 -16.64 5.39 7.90
CA PHE A 141 -16.17 5.48 9.30
C PHE A 141 -14.90 4.65 9.52
N GLU A 142 -14.72 3.53 8.84
CA GLU A 142 -13.47 2.77 8.87
C GLU A 142 -12.29 3.61 8.32
N LYS A 143 -12.51 4.34 7.22
CA LYS A 143 -11.54 5.30 6.70
C LYS A 143 -11.27 6.44 7.69
N TYR A 144 -12.29 6.93 8.39
CA TYR A 144 -12.10 7.94 9.43
C TYR A 144 -11.34 7.39 10.64
N GLN A 145 -11.58 6.15 11.06
CA GLN A 145 -10.77 5.51 12.08
C GLN A 145 -9.28 5.41 11.69
N ALA A 146 -9.00 5.21 10.40
CA ALA A 146 -7.63 5.13 9.89
C ALA A 146 -6.97 6.50 9.76
N TRP A 147 -7.69 7.54 9.26
CA TRP A 147 -7.09 8.78 8.77
C TRP A 147 -7.60 10.06 9.42
N ARG A 148 -8.67 10.00 10.20
CA ARG A 148 -9.37 11.16 10.79
C ARG A 148 -9.77 10.90 12.24
N ARG A 149 -8.86 10.31 13.01
CA ARG A 149 -9.07 10.02 14.43
C ARG A 149 -9.55 11.26 15.21
N ASP A 150 -8.94 12.40 14.93
CA ASP A 150 -9.27 13.69 15.55
C ASP A 150 -10.72 14.10 15.33
N TRP A 151 -11.30 13.83 14.14
CA TRP A 151 -12.71 14.07 13.87
C TRP A 151 -13.60 13.23 14.75
N LEU A 152 -13.35 11.94 14.84
CA LEU A 152 -14.14 11.00 15.63
C LEU A 152 -14.12 11.37 17.10
N LEU A 153 -12.95 11.74 17.66
CA LEU A 153 -12.82 12.17 19.04
C LEU A 153 -13.53 13.50 19.31
N ARG A 154 -13.44 14.47 18.40
CA ARG A 154 -14.19 15.74 18.49
C ARG A 154 -15.70 15.51 18.46
N TRP A 155 -16.16 14.64 17.57
CA TRP A 155 -17.58 14.30 17.46
C TRP A 155 -18.12 13.68 18.73
N GLU A 156 -17.37 12.80 19.37
CA GLU A 156 -17.73 12.28 20.69
C GLU A 156 -17.81 13.36 21.76
N GLY A 157 -16.95 14.35 21.71
CA GLY A 157 -16.97 15.54 22.55
C GLY A 157 -18.11 16.51 22.26
N GLY A 158 -19.00 16.17 21.30
CA GLY A 158 -20.17 16.99 20.97
C GLY A 158 -19.96 18.01 19.85
N ALA A 159 -18.78 18.05 19.20
CA ALA A 159 -18.55 18.92 18.05
C ALA A 159 -19.44 18.55 16.86
N ASP A 160 -19.64 19.50 15.96
CA ASP A 160 -20.42 19.34 14.73
C ASP A 160 -21.83 18.75 14.97
N PRO A 161 -22.68 19.40 15.82
CA PRO A 161 -23.96 18.83 16.24
C PRO A 161 -24.96 18.66 15.09
N ASP A 162 -24.83 19.45 14.03
CA ASP A 162 -25.72 19.46 12.87
C ASP A 162 -25.22 18.56 11.72
N ASP A 163 -24.04 17.94 11.86
CA ASP A 163 -23.51 17.01 10.87
C ASP A 163 -24.14 15.62 11.06
N PRO A 164 -24.79 15.03 10.03
CA PRO A 164 -25.43 13.73 10.12
C PRO A 164 -24.44 12.59 10.43
N GLN A 165 -23.21 12.66 9.93
CA GLN A 165 -22.20 11.63 10.21
C GLN A 165 -21.75 11.70 11.67
N ALA A 166 -21.52 12.91 12.20
CA ALA A 166 -21.19 13.11 13.61
C ALA A 166 -22.31 12.62 14.54
N ARG A 167 -23.57 12.83 14.17
CA ARG A 167 -24.73 12.34 14.93
C ARG A 167 -24.82 10.82 14.92
N LEU A 168 -24.65 10.19 13.75
CA LEU A 168 -24.64 8.73 13.64
C LEU A 168 -23.43 8.13 14.39
N TRP A 169 -22.25 8.72 14.25
CA TRP A 169 -21.07 8.25 14.98
C TRP A 169 -21.32 8.24 16.50
N ARG A 170 -21.83 9.32 17.06
CA ARG A 170 -22.18 9.38 18.49
C ARG A 170 -23.16 8.29 18.89
N ARG A 171 -24.19 8.02 18.06
CA ARG A 171 -25.19 6.96 18.35
C ARG A 171 -24.56 5.57 18.43
N ILE A 172 -23.58 5.26 17.58
CA ILE A 172 -22.98 3.92 17.51
C ILE A 172 -21.73 3.74 18.40
N ALA A 173 -20.96 4.80 18.65
CA ALA A 173 -19.66 4.74 19.32
C ALA A 173 -19.72 5.00 20.83
N THR A 174 -20.81 5.61 21.35
CA THR A 174 -20.93 5.95 22.77
C THR A 174 -20.79 4.71 23.66
N GLY A 175 -19.85 4.79 24.61
CA GLY A 175 -19.58 3.74 25.59
C GLY A 175 -18.82 2.53 25.04
N ARG A 176 -18.28 2.59 23.80
CA ARG A 176 -17.62 1.46 23.15
C ARG A 176 -16.15 1.69 22.89
N ALA A 177 -15.42 0.57 22.79
CA ALA A 177 -14.06 0.57 22.27
C ALA A 177 -14.11 0.65 20.73
N TYR A 178 -13.17 1.35 20.15
CA TYR A 178 -12.91 1.34 18.71
C TYR A 178 -11.43 1.65 18.43
N ARG A 179 -10.95 1.21 17.27
CA ARG A 179 -9.53 1.22 16.92
C ARG A 179 -8.87 2.60 17.09
N ALA A 180 -9.48 3.67 16.56
CA ALA A 180 -8.89 5.01 16.60
C ALA A 180 -8.72 5.52 18.04
N ARG A 181 -9.70 5.30 18.93
CA ARG A 181 -9.60 5.65 20.36
C ARG A 181 -8.50 4.84 21.05
N ARG A 182 -8.45 3.54 20.81
CA ARG A 182 -7.41 2.67 21.41
C ARG A 182 -6.02 3.03 20.96
N ILE A 183 -5.83 3.36 19.67
CA ILE A 183 -4.55 3.88 19.16
C ILE A 183 -4.18 5.18 19.90
N GLY A 184 -5.13 6.11 20.09
CA GLY A 184 -4.90 7.31 20.87
C GLY A 184 -4.39 7.00 22.28
N GLN A 185 -5.09 6.14 23.03
CA GLN A 185 -4.72 5.71 24.38
C GLN A 185 -3.32 5.06 24.41
N TYR A 186 -3.00 4.25 23.40
CA TYR A 186 -1.68 3.63 23.28
C TYR A 186 -0.58 4.67 23.04
N LEU A 187 -0.77 5.58 22.10
CA LEU A 187 0.21 6.62 21.76
C LEU A 187 0.43 7.59 22.93
N ASP A 188 -0.63 8.02 23.62
CA ASP A 188 -0.52 8.88 24.81
C ASP A 188 0.35 8.27 25.90
N ARG A 189 0.36 6.94 26.01
CA ARG A 189 1.13 6.22 27.02
C ARG A 189 2.53 5.85 26.57
N TYR A 190 2.71 5.42 25.33
CA TYR A 190 3.93 4.75 24.85
C TYR A 190 4.74 5.53 23.80
N ALA A 191 4.19 6.57 23.16
CA ALA A 191 4.92 7.33 22.17
C ALA A 191 5.85 8.41 22.76
N ARG A 192 5.65 8.79 24.02
CA ARG A 192 6.49 9.82 24.69
C ARG A 192 7.89 9.29 24.94
N PRO A 193 8.96 10.09 24.74
CA PRO A 193 10.35 9.67 24.98
C PRO A 193 10.60 9.12 26.38
N ASP A 194 10.03 9.72 27.39
CA ASP A 194 10.12 9.38 28.84
C ASP A 194 8.98 8.47 29.33
N GLY A 195 8.09 8.09 28.44
CA GLY A 195 7.01 7.17 28.76
C GLY A 195 7.50 5.72 28.95
N PRO A 196 6.64 4.84 29.48
CA PRO A 196 6.97 3.43 29.63
C PRO A 196 7.24 2.78 28.28
N LEU A 197 8.02 1.69 28.26
CA LEU A 197 8.22 0.90 27.06
C LEU A 197 7.00 -0.01 26.82
N PRO A 198 6.54 -0.17 25.55
CA PRO A 198 5.50 -1.10 25.23
C PRO A 198 5.99 -2.54 25.46
N GLN A 199 5.09 -3.43 25.87
CA GLN A 199 5.37 -4.83 26.17
C GLN A 199 4.91 -5.75 25.04
N GLY A 200 5.52 -6.93 24.95
CA GLY A 200 5.13 -7.98 24.01
C GLY A 200 5.45 -7.66 22.55
N LEU A 201 6.30 -6.66 22.30
CA LEU A 201 6.83 -6.36 20.98
C LEU A 201 8.05 -7.22 20.68
N PRO A 202 8.34 -7.55 19.40
CA PRO A 202 9.51 -8.33 19.01
C PRO A 202 10.80 -7.53 19.28
N ARG A 203 11.94 -8.22 19.39
CA ARG A 203 13.24 -7.53 19.55
C ARG A 203 13.62 -6.72 18.32
N ARG A 204 13.21 -7.18 17.14
CA ARG A 204 13.30 -6.44 15.88
C ARG A 204 12.07 -6.67 15.04
N LEU A 205 11.67 -5.65 14.33
CA LEU A 205 10.52 -5.64 13.43
C LEU A 205 11.00 -5.19 12.05
N PHE A 206 10.61 -5.95 11.03
CA PHE A 206 10.94 -5.65 9.64
C PHE A 206 9.67 -5.19 8.92
N ALA A 207 9.56 -3.92 8.56
CA ALA A 207 8.47 -3.42 7.72
C ALA A 207 8.91 -3.42 6.26
N PHE A 208 8.42 -4.37 5.48
CA PHE A 208 8.82 -4.56 4.09
C PHE A 208 7.77 -4.05 3.11
N ALA A 209 8.12 -3.05 2.31
CA ALA A 209 7.28 -2.45 1.28
C ALA A 209 5.91 -1.92 1.79
N VAL A 210 5.84 -1.50 3.04
CA VAL A 210 4.62 -0.98 3.67
C VAL A 210 4.51 0.51 3.34
N LEU A 211 3.70 0.87 2.33
CA LEU A 211 3.62 2.25 1.80
C LEU A 211 2.31 2.97 2.12
N ASN A 212 1.23 2.24 2.37
CA ASN A 212 -0.10 2.84 2.55
C ASN A 212 -0.59 2.61 3.97
N ILE A 213 0.04 3.30 4.92
CA ILE A 213 -0.35 3.29 6.34
C ILE A 213 -0.66 4.71 6.80
N SER A 214 -1.60 4.81 7.74
CA SER A 214 -1.94 6.11 8.33
C SER A 214 -0.83 6.63 9.26
N PRO A 215 -0.77 7.94 9.52
CA PRO A 215 0.18 8.51 10.47
C PRO A 215 0.14 7.86 11.84
N ASP A 216 -1.05 7.51 12.32
CA ASP A 216 -1.21 6.87 13.62
C ASP A 216 -0.67 5.43 13.64
N VAL A 217 -0.86 4.67 12.57
CA VAL A 217 -0.25 3.34 12.43
C VAL A 217 1.27 3.46 12.40
N LEU A 218 1.83 4.41 11.62
CA LEU A 218 3.26 4.64 11.60
C LEU A 218 3.81 5.01 12.99
N ARG A 219 3.10 5.86 13.75
CA ARG A 219 3.48 6.19 15.14
C ARG A 219 3.50 4.97 16.05
N VAL A 220 2.50 4.08 15.94
CA VAL A 220 2.49 2.82 16.70
C VAL A 220 3.68 1.95 16.30
N LEU A 221 3.99 1.80 14.99
CA LEU A 221 5.17 1.08 14.53
C LEU A 221 6.47 1.72 15.06
N ALA A 222 6.56 3.04 15.07
CA ALA A 222 7.72 3.75 15.58
C ALA A 222 8.00 3.50 17.08
N THR A 223 6.98 3.16 17.88
CA THR A 223 7.21 2.77 19.30
C THR A 223 8.03 1.49 19.41
N GLN A 224 8.07 0.64 18.37
CA GLN A 224 8.93 -0.53 18.30
C GLN A 224 10.42 -0.16 18.46
N ALA A 225 10.85 0.94 17.84
CA ALA A 225 12.24 1.40 17.89
C ALA A 225 12.70 1.76 19.32
N ARG A 226 11.77 1.98 20.26
CA ARG A 226 12.08 2.21 21.69
C ARG A 226 12.26 0.91 22.47
N ALA A 227 11.60 -0.17 22.07
CA ALA A 227 11.64 -1.47 22.74
C ALA A 227 12.60 -2.46 22.07
N GLY A 228 13.00 -2.19 20.85
CA GLY A 228 13.88 -3.00 20.03
C GLY A 228 14.33 -2.23 18.80
N THR A 229 14.53 -2.90 17.67
CA THR A 229 14.90 -2.29 16.40
C THR A 229 13.72 -2.32 15.43
N LEU A 230 13.49 -1.20 14.73
CA LEU A 230 12.58 -1.12 13.58
C LEU A 230 13.40 -0.97 12.30
N HIS A 231 13.31 -1.95 11.40
CA HIS A 231 13.88 -1.90 10.06
C HIS A 231 12.78 -1.61 9.06
N PHE A 232 12.88 -0.53 8.31
CA PHE A 232 11.86 -0.12 7.34
C PHE A 232 12.43 -0.13 5.92
N TYR A 233 11.99 -1.10 5.11
CA TYR A 233 12.40 -1.28 3.72
C TYR A 233 11.42 -0.55 2.81
N LEU A 234 11.85 0.60 2.28
CA LEU A 234 11.02 1.56 1.58
C LEU A 234 11.27 1.52 0.07
N PRO A 235 10.37 0.92 -0.72
CA PRO A 235 10.44 1.07 -2.17
C PRO A 235 10.03 2.50 -2.56
N THR A 236 10.87 3.14 -3.36
CA THR A 236 10.64 4.49 -3.88
C THR A 236 11.11 4.59 -5.32
N PRO A 237 10.33 5.19 -6.24
CA PRO A 237 10.70 5.26 -7.65
C PRO A 237 11.80 6.28 -7.94
N ALA A 238 12.03 7.25 -7.06
CA ALA A 238 13.00 8.32 -7.23
C ALA A 238 14.08 8.29 -6.15
N GLN A 239 15.32 8.61 -6.53
CA GLN A 239 16.45 8.68 -5.60
C GLN A 239 16.36 9.85 -4.63
N GLY A 240 15.85 11.00 -5.09
CA GLY A 240 15.69 12.18 -4.25
C GLY A 240 14.39 12.16 -3.45
N TYR A 241 14.34 13.01 -2.41
CA TYR A 241 13.09 13.29 -1.70
C TYR A 241 12.05 13.92 -2.65
N TRP A 242 10.82 13.42 -2.59
CA TRP A 242 9.74 13.86 -3.47
C TRP A 242 8.41 14.06 -2.74
N GLY A 243 8.45 14.09 -1.41
CA GLY A 243 7.30 14.43 -0.58
C GLY A 243 6.81 15.88 -0.74
N ASP A 244 7.67 16.75 -1.29
CA ASP A 244 7.40 18.15 -1.63
C ASP A 244 6.67 18.33 -2.99
N LEU A 245 6.47 17.25 -3.73
CA LEU A 245 5.87 17.28 -5.06
C LEU A 245 4.46 17.87 -5.04
N GLN A 246 4.19 18.88 -5.87
CA GLN A 246 2.84 19.36 -6.10
C GLN A 246 2.14 18.52 -7.17
N THR A 247 1.03 17.89 -6.81
CA THR A 247 0.22 17.14 -7.77
C THR A 247 -0.49 18.07 -8.75
N LEU A 248 -0.85 17.53 -9.93
CA LEU A 248 -1.62 18.27 -10.93
C LEU A 248 -2.95 18.81 -10.37
N TRP A 249 -3.57 18.05 -9.48
CA TRP A 249 -4.83 18.44 -8.83
C TRP A 249 -4.64 19.61 -7.86
N GLN A 250 -3.55 19.63 -7.10
CA GLN A 250 -3.20 20.74 -6.21
C GLN A 250 -2.92 22.02 -7.01
N ARG A 251 -2.12 21.92 -8.07
CA ARG A 251 -1.87 23.08 -8.99
C ARG A 251 -3.16 23.63 -9.57
N ARG A 252 -4.09 22.75 -9.99
CA ARG A 252 -5.39 23.18 -10.53
C ARG A 252 -6.24 23.89 -9.48
N ARG A 253 -6.24 23.42 -8.23
CA ARG A 253 -6.96 24.10 -7.12
C ARG A 253 -6.40 25.47 -6.80
N GLU A 254 -5.11 25.67 -6.93
CA GLU A 254 -4.41 26.91 -6.70
C GLU A 254 -4.52 27.89 -7.90
N GLY A 255 -5.32 27.54 -8.90
CA GLY A 255 -5.57 28.38 -10.09
C GLY A 255 -4.47 28.32 -11.15
N GLY A 256 -3.54 27.36 -11.05
CA GLY A 256 -2.48 27.11 -12.05
C GLY A 256 -3.01 26.41 -13.30
N ALA A 257 -2.49 26.78 -14.47
CA ALA A 257 -2.72 26.02 -15.70
C ALA A 257 -2.11 24.62 -15.59
N VAL A 258 -2.90 23.59 -15.96
CA VAL A 258 -2.44 22.19 -15.95
C VAL A 258 -2.00 21.85 -17.38
N GLU A 259 -0.86 22.36 -17.78
CA GLU A 259 -0.19 21.93 -19.00
C GLU A 259 0.93 20.94 -18.63
N LEU A 260 0.70 19.66 -18.90
CA LEU A 260 1.64 18.57 -18.59
C LEU A 260 2.99 18.70 -19.30
N PHE A 261 3.03 19.44 -20.37
CA PHE A 261 4.18 19.55 -21.27
C PHE A 261 4.57 21.01 -21.58
N ALA A 262 4.22 21.92 -20.70
CA ALA A 262 4.62 23.33 -20.83
C ALA A 262 6.12 23.50 -20.55
N ASP A 263 6.74 24.50 -21.17
CA ASP A 263 8.19 24.75 -21.08
C ASP A 263 8.70 25.05 -19.66
N HIS A 264 7.79 25.35 -18.73
CA HIS A 264 8.08 25.67 -17.32
C HIS A 264 7.84 24.48 -16.37
N VAL A 265 7.52 23.28 -16.88
CA VAL A 265 7.37 22.08 -16.03
C VAL A 265 8.76 21.69 -15.50
N GLN A 266 8.93 21.79 -14.18
CA GLN A 266 10.20 21.48 -13.49
C GLN A 266 10.24 20.05 -12.90
N GLU A 267 9.17 19.28 -13.08
CA GLU A 267 9.00 17.95 -12.48
C GLU A 267 8.67 16.90 -13.53
N ASN A 268 8.99 15.65 -13.20
CA ASN A 268 8.59 14.51 -14.03
C ASN A 268 7.06 14.37 -14.06
N PRO A 269 6.40 14.42 -15.24
CA PRO A 269 4.94 14.43 -15.33
C PRO A 269 4.30 13.10 -14.89
N LEU A 270 4.99 11.97 -15.02
CA LEU A 270 4.48 10.68 -14.52
C LEU A 270 4.45 10.66 -13.00
N LEU A 271 5.52 11.18 -12.36
CA LEU A 271 5.57 11.27 -10.90
C LEU A 271 4.48 12.21 -10.38
N GLN A 272 4.22 13.34 -11.07
CA GLN A 272 3.16 14.28 -10.72
C GLN A 272 1.75 13.69 -10.86
N ALA A 273 1.53 12.89 -11.92
CA ALA A 273 0.21 12.32 -12.20
C ALA A 273 -0.11 11.11 -11.32
N TRP A 274 0.86 10.23 -11.12
CA TRP A 274 0.67 8.93 -10.45
C TRP A 274 1.27 8.86 -9.05
N GLY A 275 2.17 9.76 -8.71
CA GLY A 275 2.90 9.73 -7.44
C GLY A 275 2.13 10.23 -6.22
N ALA A 276 0.89 10.70 -6.34
CA ALA A 276 0.18 11.38 -5.26
C ALA A 276 0.14 10.59 -3.93
N ALA A 277 -0.22 9.31 -3.97
CA ALA A 277 -0.31 8.47 -2.78
C ALA A 277 1.07 8.22 -2.14
N GLY A 278 2.08 7.95 -2.97
CA GLY A 278 3.45 7.77 -2.51
C GLY A 278 4.06 9.06 -1.97
N ARG A 279 3.75 10.22 -2.57
CA ARG A 279 4.18 11.53 -2.07
C ARG A 279 3.74 11.78 -0.64
N ASP A 280 2.46 11.54 -0.35
CA ASP A 280 1.92 11.77 1.01
C ASP A 280 2.62 10.86 2.03
N PHE A 281 2.97 9.63 1.64
CA PHE A 281 3.74 8.74 2.47
C PHE A 281 5.21 9.19 2.62
N MET A 282 5.84 9.67 1.55
CA MET A 282 7.20 10.22 1.61
C MET A 282 7.25 11.48 2.49
N ALA A 283 6.23 12.34 2.41
CA ALA A 283 6.11 13.50 3.31
C ALA A 283 5.98 13.05 4.77
N LEU A 284 5.18 12.00 5.04
CA LEU A 284 5.00 11.45 6.39
C LEU A 284 6.30 10.85 6.96
N ILE A 285 7.07 10.10 6.16
CA ILE A 285 8.37 9.53 6.59
C ILE A 285 9.42 10.63 6.76
N GLY A 286 9.36 11.70 5.95
CA GLY A 286 10.24 12.84 6.06
C GLY A 286 9.89 13.81 7.18
N ASP A 287 8.73 13.65 7.82
CA ASP A 287 8.32 14.42 8.99
C ASP A 287 8.96 13.86 10.26
N TYR A 288 10.06 14.50 10.68
CA TYR A 288 10.81 14.09 11.88
C TYR A 288 10.04 14.22 13.19
N GLU A 289 8.88 14.88 13.21
CA GLU A 289 7.99 14.88 14.37
C GLU A 289 7.26 13.53 14.52
N VAL A 290 7.10 12.79 13.42
CA VAL A 290 6.41 11.49 13.40
C VAL A 290 7.39 10.35 13.59
N VAL A 291 8.48 10.33 12.82
CA VAL A 291 9.55 9.32 12.90
C VAL A 291 10.91 9.99 12.75
N HIS A 292 11.89 9.44 13.47
CA HIS A 292 13.28 9.93 13.40
C HIS A 292 14.21 8.73 13.14
N PRO A 293 14.61 8.47 11.87
CA PRO A 293 15.55 7.41 11.57
C PRO A 293 16.90 7.65 12.23
N LEU A 294 17.41 6.63 12.94
CA LEU A 294 18.77 6.65 13.48
C LEU A 294 19.81 6.45 12.35
N ALA A 295 19.46 5.68 11.34
CA ALA A 295 20.30 5.41 10.19
C ALA A 295 19.44 5.28 8.92
N GLU A 296 19.95 5.85 7.83
CA GLU A 296 19.41 5.68 6.49
C GLU A 296 20.45 5.02 5.60
N ILE A 297 20.10 3.88 5.01
CA ILE A 297 20.97 3.08 4.14
C ILE A 297 20.31 3.00 2.77
N ALA A 298 20.55 4.01 1.95
CA ALA A 298 19.99 4.10 0.60
C ALA A 298 20.78 3.22 -0.38
N VAL A 299 20.07 2.36 -1.12
CA VAL A 299 20.64 1.50 -2.14
C VAL A 299 19.82 1.63 -3.42
N TYR A 300 20.32 2.47 -4.31
CA TYR A 300 19.68 2.79 -5.58
C TYR A 300 20.47 2.31 -6.78
N ALA A 301 19.77 2.00 -7.87
CA ALA A 301 20.37 1.71 -9.16
C ALA A 301 19.61 2.46 -10.26
N ASP A 302 20.31 3.27 -11.06
CA ASP A 302 19.70 3.90 -12.23
C ASP A 302 19.24 2.81 -13.22
N PRO A 303 17.95 2.75 -13.60
CA PRO A 303 17.43 1.75 -14.50
C PRO A 303 18.11 1.73 -15.87
N LEU A 304 18.55 2.90 -16.37
CA LEU A 304 19.24 3.00 -17.65
C LEU A 304 20.68 2.46 -17.58
N GLU A 305 21.41 2.77 -16.51
CA GLU A 305 22.76 2.23 -16.30
C GLU A 305 22.74 0.73 -16.05
N SER A 306 21.78 0.25 -15.27
CA SER A 306 21.58 -1.18 -15.05
C SER A 306 21.25 -1.90 -16.36
N GLY A 307 20.42 -1.30 -17.23
CA GLY A 307 20.13 -1.80 -18.55
C GLY A 307 21.34 -1.86 -19.46
N ARG A 308 22.19 -0.84 -19.45
CA ARG A 308 23.43 -0.81 -20.25
C ARG A 308 24.42 -1.88 -19.82
N ARG A 309 24.52 -2.17 -18.53
CA ARG A 309 25.31 -3.30 -18.02
C ARG A 309 24.76 -4.63 -18.51
N ALA A 310 23.45 -4.82 -18.39
CA ALA A 310 22.77 -6.02 -18.88
C ALA A 310 22.93 -6.20 -20.40
N LEU A 311 23.00 -5.10 -21.19
CA LEU A 311 23.26 -5.17 -22.63
C LEU A 311 24.66 -5.70 -22.92
N ALA A 312 25.67 -5.30 -22.16
CA ALA A 312 27.02 -5.84 -22.30
C ALA A 312 27.08 -7.34 -22.02
N GLU A 313 26.10 -7.86 -21.28
CA GLU A 313 25.90 -9.27 -20.95
C GLU A 313 24.85 -9.97 -21.85
N GLY A 314 24.35 -9.27 -22.91
CA GLY A 314 23.35 -9.81 -23.85
C GLY A 314 21.88 -9.45 -23.56
N GLY A 315 21.59 -8.57 -22.59
CA GLY A 315 20.25 -8.20 -22.20
C GLY A 315 19.61 -7.03 -22.98
N LEU A 316 18.36 -6.66 -22.62
CA LEU A 316 17.56 -5.56 -23.19
C LEU A 316 18.01 -4.18 -22.66
N GLY A 317 19.12 -3.66 -23.09
CA GLY A 317 19.80 -2.51 -22.53
C GLY A 317 19.09 -1.16 -22.55
N ASP A 318 19.35 -0.35 -23.56
CA ASP A 318 18.86 1.03 -23.69
C ASP A 318 17.47 1.06 -24.37
N SER A 319 16.39 0.81 -23.61
CA SER A 319 15.01 0.78 -24.10
C SER A 319 14.24 2.04 -23.68
N LEU A 320 13.13 2.32 -24.37
CA LEU A 320 12.25 3.43 -24.03
C LEU A 320 11.77 3.34 -22.57
N LEU A 321 11.36 2.16 -22.12
CA LEU A 321 10.92 1.94 -20.73
C LEU A 321 12.03 2.30 -19.73
N ARG A 322 13.26 1.86 -19.96
CA ARG A 322 14.36 2.16 -19.05
C ARG A 322 14.75 3.63 -19.03
N ARG A 323 14.64 4.31 -20.16
CA ARG A 323 14.84 5.78 -20.23
C ARG A 323 13.75 6.50 -19.42
N MET A 324 12.48 6.12 -19.59
CA MET A 324 11.39 6.69 -18.80
C MET A 324 11.54 6.41 -17.29
N GLN A 325 11.96 5.21 -16.93
CA GLN A 325 12.25 4.86 -15.53
C GLN A 325 13.43 5.66 -14.96
N SER A 326 14.49 5.88 -15.75
CA SER A 326 15.63 6.72 -15.35
C SER A 326 15.24 8.18 -15.20
N ASP A 327 14.40 8.72 -16.09
CA ASP A 327 13.87 10.08 -15.97
C ASP A 327 13.02 10.26 -14.71
N LEU A 328 12.21 9.26 -14.38
CA LEU A 328 11.44 9.24 -13.16
C LEU A 328 12.34 9.12 -11.92
N PHE A 329 13.35 8.25 -11.98
CA PHE A 329 14.33 8.04 -10.92
C PHE A 329 15.11 9.31 -10.56
N HIS A 330 15.49 10.12 -11.55
CA HIS A 330 16.19 11.39 -11.38
C HIS A 330 15.24 12.59 -11.27
N ARG A 331 13.91 12.40 -11.28
CA ARG A 331 12.90 13.47 -11.31
C ARG A 331 13.09 14.42 -12.51
N ARG A 332 13.57 13.94 -13.65
CA ARG A 332 13.82 14.79 -14.80
C ARG A 332 12.52 15.26 -15.43
N ALA A 333 12.39 16.58 -15.61
CA ALA A 333 11.37 17.15 -16.44
C ALA A 333 11.69 16.95 -17.93
N PRO A 334 10.69 16.81 -18.81
CA PRO A 334 10.93 16.77 -20.24
C PRO A 334 11.59 18.06 -20.68
N ALA A 335 12.80 17.96 -21.27
CA ALA A 335 13.49 19.11 -21.82
C ALA A 335 12.73 19.62 -23.08
N ARG A 336 12.32 20.88 -23.08
CA ARG A 336 11.75 21.56 -24.27
C ARG A 336 12.44 22.91 -24.46
N PRO A 337 12.75 23.33 -25.68
CA PRO A 337 12.43 22.72 -26.99
C PRO A 337 13.51 21.75 -27.53
N ALA A 338 14.06 20.86 -26.73
CA ALA A 338 14.99 19.87 -27.27
C ALA A 338 14.27 18.89 -28.22
N PRO A 339 14.92 18.45 -29.30
CA PRO A 339 14.38 17.38 -30.12
C PRO A 339 14.14 16.16 -29.23
N LEU A 340 12.91 15.61 -29.27
CA LEU A 340 12.60 14.35 -28.60
C LEU A 340 13.60 13.30 -29.10
N ALA A 341 14.19 12.54 -28.18
CA ALA A 341 15.04 11.42 -28.58
C ALA A 341 14.25 10.50 -29.52
N ALA A 342 14.84 10.14 -30.64
CA ALA A 342 14.22 9.21 -31.55
C ALA A 342 13.97 7.89 -30.82
N VAL A 343 12.72 7.46 -30.78
CA VAL A 343 12.34 6.14 -30.26
C VAL A 343 12.52 5.13 -31.39
N ASP A 344 13.21 4.04 -31.12
CA ASP A 344 13.27 2.92 -32.06
C ASP A 344 11.85 2.36 -32.27
N PRO A 345 11.31 2.36 -33.51
CA PRO A 345 9.99 1.80 -33.77
C PRO A 345 9.88 0.30 -33.45
N HIS A 346 11.00 -0.39 -33.33
CA HIS A 346 11.09 -1.82 -33.02
C HIS A 346 11.36 -2.10 -31.53
N ASP A 347 11.39 -1.06 -30.68
CA ASP A 347 11.54 -1.23 -29.23
C ASP A 347 10.25 -1.80 -28.63
N PRO A 348 10.24 -3.06 -28.16
CA PRO A 348 9.04 -3.69 -27.61
C PRO A 348 8.83 -3.40 -26.13
N SER A 349 9.68 -2.57 -25.50
CA SER A 349 9.68 -2.38 -24.05
C SER A 349 8.44 -1.67 -23.51
N LEU A 350 7.72 -0.93 -24.36
CA LEU A 350 6.44 -0.31 -24.07
C LEU A 350 5.52 -0.44 -25.27
N GLN A 351 4.40 -1.11 -25.09
CA GLN A 351 3.41 -1.35 -26.14
C GLN A 351 2.02 -0.89 -25.68
N VAL A 352 1.22 -0.38 -26.63
CA VAL A 352 -0.18 -0.01 -26.41
C VAL A 352 -1.04 -0.69 -27.44
N HIS A 353 -1.97 -1.51 -26.98
CA HIS A 353 -2.91 -2.24 -27.83
C HIS A 353 -4.33 -1.73 -27.62
N ALA A 354 -4.97 -1.19 -28.68
CA ALA A 354 -6.36 -0.76 -28.65
C ALA A 354 -7.27 -1.88 -29.14
N CYS A 355 -8.16 -2.35 -28.28
CA CYS A 355 -9.05 -3.48 -28.54
C CYS A 355 -10.52 -3.08 -28.45
N HIS A 356 -11.39 -3.66 -29.25
CA HIS A 356 -12.81 -3.33 -29.27
C HIS A 356 -13.65 -4.04 -28.20
N THR A 357 -13.18 -5.18 -27.69
CA THR A 357 -13.89 -5.99 -26.70
C THR A 357 -12.91 -6.56 -25.68
N ARG A 358 -13.38 -6.84 -24.46
CA ARG A 358 -12.60 -7.50 -23.41
C ARG A 358 -12.04 -8.85 -23.84
N LEU A 359 -12.84 -9.64 -24.57
CA LEU A 359 -12.35 -10.91 -25.11
C LEU A 359 -11.19 -10.70 -26.07
N ARG A 360 -11.27 -9.72 -26.98
CA ARG A 360 -10.18 -9.41 -27.91
C ARG A 360 -8.95 -8.88 -27.20
N GLU A 361 -9.14 -8.10 -26.15
CA GLU A 361 -8.05 -7.62 -25.30
C GLU A 361 -7.29 -8.79 -24.66
N LEU A 362 -8.00 -9.77 -24.09
CA LEU A 362 -7.38 -10.98 -23.53
C LEU A 362 -6.69 -11.84 -24.58
N GLN A 363 -7.26 -11.97 -25.79
CA GLN A 363 -6.62 -12.71 -26.89
C GLN A 363 -5.31 -12.05 -27.32
N VAL A 364 -5.29 -10.72 -27.46
CA VAL A 364 -4.06 -9.97 -27.79
C VAL A 364 -3.04 -10.11 -26.66
N LEU A 365 -3.48 -10.03 -25.41
CA LEU A 365 -2.62 -10.26 -24.27
C LEU A 365 -2.00 -11.66 -24.32
N HIS A 366 -2.79 -12.70 -24.56
CA HIS A 366 -2.32 -14.09 -24.69
C HIS A 366 -1.23 -14.21 -25.77
N ASP A 367 -1.46 -13.65 -26.95
CA ASP A 367 -0.50 -13.67 -28.07
C ASP A 367 0.82 -12.97 -27.67
N GLN A 368 0.74 -11.81 -26.97
CA GLN A 368 1.92 -11.09 -26.50
C GLN A 368 2.67 -11.86 -25.41
N LEU A 369 1.96 -12.51 -24.49
CA LEU A 369 2.58 -13.33 -23.45
C LEU A 369 3.31 -14.55 -24.05
N ARG A 370 2.70 -15.22 -25.04
CA ARG A 370 3.35 -16.31 -25.76
C ARG A 370 4.64 -15.83 -26.44
N ALA A 371 4.57 -14.71 -27.15
CA ALA A 371 5.76 -14.12 -27.78
C ALA A 371 6.87 -13.77 -26.78
N LEU A 372 6.51 -13.30 -25.59
CA LEU A 372 7.48 -13.01 -24.53
C LEU A 372 8.12 -14.27 -23.95
N LEU A 373 7.34 -15.33 -23.72
CA LEU A 373 7.85 -16.59 -23.17
C LEU A 373 8.76 -17.33 -24.13
N ASP A 374 8.53 -17.17 -25.44
CA ASP A 374 9.33 -17.75 -26.50
C ASP A 374 10.51 -16.85 -26.94
N ASP A 375 10.68 -15.66 -26.33
CA ASP A 375 11.70 -14.69 -26.73
C ASP A 375 13.10 -15.12 -26.26
N PRO A 376 14.03 -15.42 -27.19
CA PRO A 376 15.37 -15.90 -26.84
C PRO A 376 16.28 -14.84 -26.16
N ARG A 377 15.83 -13.57 -26.09
CA ARG A 377 16.55 -12.50 -25.39
C ARG A 377 16.49 -12.64 -23.86
N PHE A 378 15.56 -13.46 -23.35
CA PHE A 378 15.51 -13.80 -21.92
C PHE A 378 16.33 -15.05 -21.63
N GLU A 379 17.43 -14.90 -20.91
CA GLU A 379 18.25 -16.02 -20.45
C GLU A 379 18.57 -15.82 -18.95
N PRO A 380 18.05 -16.67 -18.05
CA PRO A 380 17.17 -17.83 -18.32
C PRO A 380 15.82 -17.44 -18.91
N PRO A 381 15.12 -18.38 -19.58
CA PRO A 381 13.79 -18.13 -20.16
C PRO A 381 12.78 -17.61 -19.14
N LEU A 382 11.98 -16.63 -19.55
CA LEU A 382 10.96 -16.00 -18.72
C LEU A 382 9.93 -17.04 -18.27
N GLN A 383 9.56 -16.98 -17.00
CA GLN A 383 8.56 -17.88 -16.42
C GLN A 383 7.22 -17.16 -16.23
N PRO A 384 6.06 -17.83 -16.39
CA PRO A 384 4.74 -17.20 -16.20
C PRO A 384 4.59 -16.47 -14.85
N ARG A 385 5.21 -16.98 -13.79
CA ARG A 385 5.20 -16.36 -12.45
C ARG A 385 5.93 -15.02 -12.36
N GLU A 386 6.70 -14.65 -13.37
CA GLU A 386 7.43 -13.37 -13.43
C GLU A 386 6.63 -12.30 -14.17
N ILE A 387 5.44 -12.65 -14.66
CA ILE A 387 4.55 -11.76 -15.38
C ILE A 387 3.34 -11.43 -14.50
N ALA A 388 3.05 -10.15 -14.33
CA ALA A 388 1.87 -9.67 -13.64
C ALA A 388 0.92 -8.96 -14.62
N VAL A 389 -0.36 -9.30 -14.55
CA VAL A 389 -1.43 -8.62 -15.29
C VAL A 389 -2.29 -7.86 -14.29
N LEU A 390 -2.45 -6.56 -14.49
CA LEU A 390 -3.21 -5.68 -13.62
C LEU A 390 -4.44 -5.16 -14.34
N SER A 391 -5.59 -5.17 -13.67
CA SER A 391 -6.84 -4.58 -14.15
C SER A 391 -7.43 -3.68 -13.06
N PRO A 392 -7.99 -2.50 -13.40
CA PRO A 392 -8.73 -1.69 -12.45
C PRO A 392 -9.95 -2.40 -11.85
N ASP A 393 -10.57 -3.27 -12.64
CA ASP A 393 -11.70 -4.13 -12.28
C ASP A 393 -11.55 -5.45 -13.02
N ILE A 394 -11.31 -6.53 -12.30
CA ILE A 394 -11.06 -7.85 -12.88
C ILE A 394 -12.36 -8.63 -13.17
N ASP A 395 -13.43 -8.39 -12.40
CA ASP A 395 -14.67 -9.14 -12.48
C ASP A 395 -15.24 -9.24 -13.91
N PRO A 396 -15.25 -8.17 -14.74
CA PRO A 396 -15.74 -8.25 -16.11
C PRO A 396 -14.91 -9.13 -17.07
N TYR A 397 -13.68 -9.50 -16.65
CA TYR A 397 -12.80 -10.36 -17.46
C TYR A 397 -12.89 -11.82 -17.07
N VAL A 398 -13.28 -12.13 -15.82
CA VAL A 398 -13.34 -13.50 -15.27
C VAL A 398 -14.04 -14.49 -16.20
N PRO A 399 -15.21 -14.19 -16.80
CA PRO A 399 -15.91 -15.13 -17.67
C PRO A 399 -15.15 -15.56 -18.94
N TYR A 400 -14.13 -14.79 -19.33
CA TYR A 400 -13.36 -15.03 -20.55
C TYR A 400 -12.00 -15.68 -20.29
N LEU A 401 -11.53 -15.70 -19.03
CA LEU A 401 -10.18 -16.16 -18.71
C LEU A 401 -9.95 -17.61 -19.08
N ASP A 402 -10.85 -18.52 -18.69
CA ASP A 402 -10.71 -19.93 -19.00
C ASP A 402 -10.78 -20.20 -20.51
N ALA A 403 -11.59 -19.46 -21.25
CA ALA A 403 -11.71 -19.60 -22.68
C ALA A 403 -10.44 -19.17 -23.44
N VAL A 404 -9.67 -18.22 -22.89
CA VAL A 404 -8.46 -17.69 -23.53
C VAL A 404 -7.19 -18.35 -23.01
N PHE A 405 -7.07 -18.53 -21.70
CA PHE A 405 -5.86 -19.01 -21.05
C PHE A 405 -5.90 -20.48 -20.64
N GLY A 406 -7.11 -21.07 -20.43
CA GLY A 406 -7.29 -22.44 -19.99
C GLY A 406 -6.90 -23.51 -21.02
N GLY A 407 -6.90 -23.15 -22.32
CA GLY A 407 -6.48 -24.00 -23.42
C GLY A 407 -7.33 -25.26 -23.61
N HIS A 408 -7.52 -25.72 -24.84
CA HIS A 408 -7.85 -27.11 -25.09
C HIS A 408 -6.56 -27.92 -24.91
N ALA A 409 -6.62 -29.06 -24.22
CA ALA A 409 -5.50 -29.93 -23.88
C ALA A 409 -4.39 -29.97 -24.96
N GLY A 410 -3.40 -29.07 -24.87
CA GLY A 410 -2.34 -28.87 -25.85
C GLY A 410 -1.40 -27.74 -25.42
N ASP A 411 -0.41 -27.44 -26.25
CA ASP A 411 0.67 -26.49 -25.96
C ASP A 411 0.26 -25.01 -25.79
N ASP A 412 -1.01 -24.66 -25.94
CA ASP A 412 -1.49 -23.27 -25.95
C ASP A 412 -1.99 -22.77 -24.58
N ALA A 413 -2.10 -23.60 -23.57
CA ALA A 413 -2.52 -23.20 -22.24
C ALA A 413 -1.44 -22.38 -21.53
N LEU A 414 -1.79 -21.21 -20.98
CA LEU A 414 -0.94 -20.43 -20.12
C LEU A 414 -1.49 -20.49 -18.68
N PRO A 415 -0.68 -21.01 -17.71
CA PRO A 415 -1.12 -21.06 -16.32
C PRO A 415 -1.28 -19.65 -15.77
N TYR A 416 -2.40 -19.37 -15.11
CA TYR A 416 -2.63 -18.11 -14.43
C TYR A 416 -3.15 -18.31 -13.00
N ALA A 417 -2.98 -17.32 -12.16
CA ALA A 417 -3.58 -17.23 -10.83
C ALA A 417 -4.40 -15.96 -10.75
N LEU A 418 -5.66 -16.08 -10.36
CA LEU A 418 -6.59 -14.97 -10.21
C LEU A 418 -6.56 -14.49 -8.75
N ALA A 419 -6.44 -13.17 -8.57
CA ALA A 419 -6.53 -12.49 -7.27
C ALA A 419 -7.60 -11.40 -7.32
N ASP A 420 -8.17 -11.10 -6.16
CA ASP A 420 -9.11 -9.98 -5.94
C ASP A 420 -10.43 -10.04 -6.76
N ALA A 421 -10.75 -11.19 -7.33
CA ALA A 421 -12.05 -11.38 -7.98
C ALA A 421 -13.17 -11.53 -6.95
N SER A 422 -14.34 -10.95 -7.25
CA SER A 422 -15.54 -11.16 -6.45
C SER A 422 -15.95 -12.63 -6.47
N PRO A 423 -16.39 -13.23 -5.36
CA PRO A 423 -16.98 -14.58 -5.37
C PRO A 423 -18.14 -14.71 -6.36
N LEU A 424 -18.90 -13.62 -6.58
CA LEU A 424 -20.01 -13.60 -7.54
C LEU A 424 -19.54 -13.63 -9.00
N ALA A 425 -18.31 -13.21 -9.31
CA ALA A 425 -17.76 -13.26 -10.66
C ALA A 425 -17.21 -14.65 -11.01
N SER A 426 -16.88 -15.47 -10.02
CA SER A 426 -16.32 -16.81 -10.19
C SER A 426 -17.36 -17.93 -10.12
N GLU A 427 -18.59 -17.62 -9.65
CA GLU A 427 -19.69 -18.58 -9.61
C GLU A 427 -20.73 -18.21 -10.68
N PRO A 428 -21.22 -19.17 -11.48
CA PRO A 428 -22.20 -18.93 -12.54
C PRO A 428 -23.58 -18.57 -12.01
#